data_a20388ea35996c8411f4ac3a30aff3fc
#
_entry.id   a20388ea35996c8411f4ac3a30aff3fc
#
_cell.length_a   1.000
_cell.length_b   1.000
_cell.length_c   1.000
_cell.angle_alpha   90.00
_cell.angle_beta   90.00
_cell.angle_gamma   90.00
#
_symmetry.space_group_name_H-M   'P 1'
#
loop_
_entity.id
_entity.type
_entity.pdbx_description
1 polymer ?
#
loop_
_entity_poly.entity_id
_entity_poly.type
_entity_poly.pdbx_seq_one_letter_code
_entity_poly.pdbx_strand_id
1 'polypeptide(L)'
;TTKKSLLQYVKVKVQLPGAKVLPIVIFFSTVMSMLYYMGLMQWIIRKVGWIMLVTMGSSPVESLVAAGNIFVGQTESPLLVRPYLPYITKSELHAIMTAGFATIAGSVLGAYISFGVSSTHLLTASVMSAPASLAVAKLFWPETEKSKITLKNAMKMEIGDSRNLLEAATQGASSSIPLVANITVNLIAFLALLSFMNSGLSWFGNMFDYPQLSFELICSYIFMPFSFMMGVDWQDSFMVGRLIGYKTFFNEFVAYEHLSQLINLRKQAGPKFVNGTQQYMSIRSETIATYALCGFANFGSLGIVIGGLSK
;
A
#
# COMPACT_ATOMS: atom_id res chain seq x y z
N THR A 1 21.51 -26.65 -14.20
CA THR A 1 21.54 -26.40 -12.72
C THR A 1 20.71 -25.19 -12.34
N THR A 2 20.70 -24.12 -13.14
CA THR A 2 20.02 -22.83 -12.84
C THR A 2 18.49 -22.95 -12.81
N LYS A 3 17.89 -23.77 -13.66
CA LYS A 3 16.41 -23.92 -13.75
C LYS A 3 15.79 -24.63 -12.55
N LYS A 4 16.50 -25.61 -11.96
CA LYS A 4 16.07 -26.29 -10.73
C LYS A 4 16.18 -25.40 -9.50
N SER A 5 17.23 -24.56 -9.39
CA SER A 5 17.42 -23.65 -8.30
C SER A 5 16.39 -22.51 -8.31
N LEU A 6 15.99 -22.02 -9.49
CA LEU A 6 14.97 -20.97 -9.65
C LEU A 6 13.57 -21.49 -9.26
N LEU A 7 13.20 -22.68 -9.71
CA LEU A 7 11.94 -23.33 -9.35
C LEU A 7 11.87 -23.67 -7.84
N GLN A 8 12.99 -24.10 -7.26
CA GLN A 8 13.07 -24.37 -5.83
C GLN A 8 13.03 -23.09 -5.00
N TYR A 9 13.68 -22.01 -5.45
CA TYR A 9 13.66 -20.69 -4.83
C TYR A 9 12.25 -20.09 -4.86
N VAL A 10 11.56 -20.14 -6.01
CA VAL A 10 10.16 -19.69 -6.15
C VAL A 10 9.25 -20.55 -5.30
N LYS A 11 9.41 -21.88 -5.30
CA LYS A 11 8.58 -22.81 -4.53
C LYS A 11 8.70 -22.59 -3.01
N VAL A 12 9.89 -22.37 -2.50
CA VAL A 12 10.13 -22.11 -1.06
C VAL A 12 9.64 -20.72 -0.66
N LYS A 13 9.86 -19.68 -1.48
CA LYS A 13 9.40 -18.31 -1.16
C LYS A 13 7.90 -18.12 -1.27
N VAL A 14 7.22 -18.84 -2.15
CA VAL A 14 5.76 -18.68 -2.37
C VAL A 14 4.92 -19.57 -1.45
N GLN A 15 5.41 -20.73 -1.04
CA GLN A 15 4.63 -21.65 -0.18
C GLN A 15 4.47 -21.17 1.27
N LEU A 16 5.43 -20.44 1.83
CA LEU A 16 5.36 -20.01 3.25
C LEU A 16 4.52 -18.75 3.50
N PRO A 17 4.63 -17.68 2.70
CA PRO A 17 3.80 -16.48 2.91
C PRO A 17 2.34 -16.69 2.53
N GLY A 18 2.05 -17.36 1.41
CA GLY A 18 0.68 -17.51 0.88
C GLY A 18 -0.26 -18.26 1.82
N ALA A 19 0.20 -19.35 2.43
CA ALA A 19 -0.62 -20.15 3.33
C ALA A 19 -0.99 -19.43 4.63
N LYS A 20 -0.16 -18.52 5.12
CA LYS A 20 -0.43 -17.73 6.33
C LYS A 20 -1.27 -16.48 6.04
N VAL A 21 -1.10 -15.89 4.87
CA VAL A 21 -1.79 -14.65 4.46
C VAL A 21 -3.26 -14.90 4.17
N LEU A 22 -3.58 -16.03 3.54
CA LEU A 22 -4.93 -16.36 3.06
C LEU A 22 -6.02 -16.29 4.16
N PRO A 23 -5.90 -16.99 5.31
CA PRO A 23 -6.96 -16.97 6.33
C PRO A 23 -7.18 -15.57 6.92
N ILE A 24 -6.11 -14.79 7.07
CA ILE A 24 -6.16 -13.46 7.66
C ILE A 24 -6.88 -12.48 6.72
N VAL A 25 -6.57 -12.53 5.42
CA VAL A 25 -7.24 -11.68 4.42
C VAL A 25 -8.72 -12.02 4.32
N ILE A 26 -9.09 -13.32 4.31
CA ILE A 26 -10.49 -13.75 4.31
C ILE A 26 -11.21 -13.21 5.54
N PHE A 27 -10.62 -13.37 6.72
CA PHE A 27 -11.21 -12.89 7.97
C PHE A 27 -11.45 -11.37 7.94
N PHE A 28 -10.43 -10.57 7.61
CA PHE A 28 -10.56 -9.11 7.55
C PHE A 28 -11.59 -8.67 6.51
N SER A 29 -11.59 -9.27 5.32
CA SER A 29 -12.57 -8.97 4.26
C SER A 29 -13.99 -9.28 4.71
N THR A 30 -14.19 -10.41 5.39
CA THR A 30 -15.49 -10.80 5.96
C THR A 30 -15.95 -9.79 7.02
N VAL A 31 -15.10 -9.47 7.99
CA VAL A 31 -15.42 -8.50 9.06
C VAL A 31 -15.75 -7.13 8.47
N MET A 32 -14.95 -6.63 7.53
CA MET A 32 -15.19 -5.35 6.88
C MET A 32 -16.55 -5.32 6.17
N SER A 33 -16.91 -6.38 5.44
CA SER A 33 -18.20 -6.48 4.76
C SER A 33 -19.38 -6.48 5.73
N MET A 34 -19.25 -7.18 6.87
CA MET A 34 -20.26 -7.16 7.94
C MET A 34 -20.41 -5.76 8.56
N LEU A 35 -19.30 -5.06 8.82
CA LEU A 35 -19.32 -3.69 9.35
C LEU A 35 -19.96 -2.69 8.37
N TYR A 36 -19.75 -2.90 7.06
CA TYR A 36 -20.43 -2.13 6.00
C TYR A 36 -21.95 -2.39 6.04
N TYR A 37 -22.37 -3.64 6.10
CA TYR A 37 -23.79 -3.99 6.17
C TYR A 37 -24.47 -3.37 7.41
N MET A 38 -23.80 -3.36 8.58
CA MET A 38 -24.32 -2.75 9.80
C MET A 38 -24.36 -1.21 9.74
N GLY A 39 -23.83 -0.58 8.71
CA GLY A 39 -23.75 0.88 8.59
C GLY A 39 -22.69 1.54 9.46
N LEU A 40 -21.94 0.76 10.25
CA LEU A 40 -20.93 1.28 11.15
C LEU A 40 -19.77 1.94 10.38
N MET A 41 -19.33 1.33 9.28
CA MET A 41 -18.26 1.89 8.45
C MET A 41 -18.68 3.22 7.83
N GLN A 42 -19.89 3.31 7.28
CA GLN A 42 -20.43 4.55 6.71
C GLN A 42 -20.55 5.64 7.79
N TRP A 43 -20.93 5.26 9.00
CA TRP A 43 -20.99 6.20 10.13
C TRP A 43 -19.59 6.73 10.49
N ILE A 44 -18.59 5.85 10.60
CA ILE A 44 -17.19 6.23 10.89
C ILE A 44 -16.65 7.13 9.78
N ILE A 45 -16.78 6.73 8.53
CA ILE A 45 -16.29 7.48 7.36
C ILE A 45 -16.91 8.88 7.33
N ARG A 46 -18.23 9.00 7.57
CA ARG A 46 -18.90 10.31 7.64
C ARG A 46 -18.38 11.18 8.76
N LYS A 47 -18.13 10.61 9.95
CA LYS A 47 -17.60 11.35 11.10
C LYS A 47 -16.17 11.82 10.85
N VAL A 48 -15.31 10.94 10.38
CA VAL A 48 -13.91 11.28 10.04
C VAL A 48 -13.86 12.30 8.89
N GLY A 49 -14.65 12.10 7.84
CA GLY A 49 -14.74 13.03 6.72
C GLY A 49 -15.26 14.41 7.15
N TRP A 50 -16.22 14.47 8.06
CA TRP A 50 -16.68 15.74 8.63
C TRP A 50 -15.58 16.44 9.44
N ILE A 51 -14.84 15.71 10.27
CA ILE A 51 -13.70 16.26 11.04
C ILE A 51 -12.65 16.84 10.06
N MET A 52 -12.30 16.10 9.02
CA MET A 52 -11.32 16.55 8.02
C MET A 52 -11.81 17.78 7.27
N LEU A 53 -13.08 17.84 6.90
CA LEU A 53 -13.71 18.99 6.26
C LEU A 53 -13.60 20.26 7.14
N VAL A 54 -13.90 20.15 8.44
CA VAL A 54 -13.90 21.30 9.35
C VAL A 54 -12.47 21.73 9.71
N THR A 55 -11.56 20.78 9.90
CA THR A 55 -10.18 21.09 10.32
C THR A 55 -9.29 21.55 9.16
N MET A 56 -9.48 20.99 7.98
CA MET A 56 -8.61 21.26 6.81
C MET A 56 -9.24 22.22 5.80
N GLY A 57 -10.54 22.48 5.91
CA GLY A 57 -11.26 23.34 4.95
C GLY A 57 -11.33 22.73 3.52
N SER A 58 -11.14 21.42 3.39
CA SER A 58 -11.22 20.71 2.12
C SER A 58 -12.67 20.52 1.67
N SER A 59 -12.91 20.14 0.40
CA SER A 59 -14.27 19.92 -0.09
C SER A 59 -14.92 18.69 0.57
N PRO A 60 -16.27 18.62 0.61
CA PRO A 60 -16.98 17.48 1.18
C PRO A 60 -16.64 16.15 0.50
N VAL A 61 -16.43 16.17 -0.81
CA VAL A 61 -16.12 14.98 -1.63
C VAL A 61 -14.72 14.46 -1.31
N GLU A 62 -13.73 15.34 -1.30
CA GLU A 62 -12.34 14.99 -0.96
C GLU A 62 -12.23 14.42 0.44
N SER A 63 -12.85 15.11 1.41
CA SER A 63 -12.81 14.70 2.81
C SER A 63 -13.43 13.35 3.03
N LEU A 64 -14.55 13.07 2.34
CA LEU A 64 -15.24 11.78 2.46
C LEU A 64 -14.44 10.65 1.83
N VAL A 65 -13.87 10.87 0.65
CA VAL A 65 -13.04 9.85 -0.04
C VAL A 65 -11.75 9.60 0.72
N ALA A 66 -11.07 10.64 1.21
CA ALA A 66 -9.87 10.47 2.00
C ALA A 66 -10.15 9.73 3.32
N ALA A 67 -11.25 10.03 3.99
CA ALA A 67 -11.71 9.27 5.15
C ALA A 67 -12.05 7.82 4.80
N GLY A 68 -12.67 7.58 3.67
CA GLY A 68 -12.96 6.25 3.15
C GLY A 68 -11.69 5.43 2.91
N ASN A 69 -10.67 6.05 2.33
CA ASN A 69 -9.40 5.40 2.01
C ASN A 69 -8.63 4.86 3.24
N ILE A 70 -8.96 5.28 4.45
CA ILE A 70 -8.40 4.68 5.69
C ILE A 70 -8.80 3.21 5.81
N PHE A 71 -9.97 2.86 5.31
CA PHE A 71 -10.62 1.56 5.53
C PHE A 71 -10.81 0.74 4.26
N VAL A 72 -11.09 1.41 3.14
CA VAL A 72 -11.36 0.81 1.84
C VAL A 72 -10.25 1.10 0.83
N GLY A 73 -10.19 0.27 -0.20
CA GLY A 73 -9.15 0.36 -1.23
C GLY A 73 -9.29 1.59 -2.13
N GLN A 74 -8.20 1.90 -2.81
CA GLN A 74 -8.08 3.04 -3.73
C GLN A 74 -9.10 3.04 -4.88
N THR A 75 -9.64 1.88 -5.25
CA THR A 75 -10.68 1.73 -6.29
C THR A 75 -12.09 1.83 -5.73
N GLU A 76 -12.29 1.48 -4.47
CA GLU A 76 -13.59 1.44 -3.80
C GLU A 76 -13.96 2.79 -3.21
N SER A 77 -13.00 3.51 -2.65
CA SER A 77 -13.26 4.79 -1.99
C SER A 77 -13.81 5.86 -2.94
N PRO A 78 -13.35 6.03 -4.21
CA PRO A 78 -14.00 6.94 -5.15
C PRO A 78 -15.42 6.54 -5.49
N LEU A 79 -15.79 5.26 -5.37
CA LEU A 79 -17.16 4.81 -5.61
C LEU A 79 -18.15 5.35 -4.57
N LEU A 80 -17.69 5.73 -3.39
CA LEU A 80 -18.51 6.39 -2.36
C LEU A 80 -19.14 7.70 -2.87
N VAL A 81 -18.50 8.33 -3.85
CA VAL A 81 -18.90 9.60 -4.44
C VAL A 81 -19.16 9.48 -5.95
N ARG A 82 -19.32 8.26 -6.46
CA ARG A 82 -19.52 7.96 -7.89
C ARG A 82 -20.56 8.85 -8.58
N PRO A 83 -21.77 9.12 -8.03
CA PRO A 83 -22.75 9.98 -8.67
C PRO A 83 -22.29 11.41 -8.88
N TYR A 84 -21.26 11.85 -8.15
CA TYR A 84 -20.76 13.22 -8.17
C TYR A 84 -19.50 13.39 -9.01
N LEU A 85 -18.82 12.30 -9.42
CA LEU A 85 -17.58 12.34 -10.20
C LEU A 85 -17.65 13.26 -11.45
N PRO A 86 -18.75 13.33 -12.21
CA PRO A 86 -18.83 14.25 -13.36
C PRO A 86 -18.84 15.74 -12.99
N TYR A 87 -19.09 16.07 -11.73
CA TYR A 87 -19.28 17.45 -11.26
C TYR A 87 -18.12 17.96 -10.40
N ILE A 88 -17.13 17.11 -10.08
CA ILE A 88 -15.97 17.48 -9.28
C ILE A 88 -14.98 18.31 -10.09
N THR A 89 -14.21 19.14 -9.39
CA THR A 89 -13.13 19.94 -9.99
C THR A 89 -11.90 19.07 -10.27
N LYS A 90 -10.99 19.55 -11.10
CA LYS A 90 -9.71 18.86 -11.35
C LYS A 90 -8.87 18.74 -10.07
N SER A 91 -8.91 19.73 -9.20
CA SER A 91 -8.21 19.70 -7.92
C SER A 91 -8.82 18.66 -6.97
N GLU A 92 -10.16 18.56 -6.93
CA GLU A 92 -10.85 17.51 -6.17
C GLU A 92 -10.49 16.11 -6.68
N LEU A 93 -10.48 15.90 -8.00
CA LEU A 93 -10.09 14.63 -8.61
C LEU A 93 -8.64 14.27 -8.27
N HIS A 94 -7.73 15.24 -8.37
CA HIS A 94 -6.33 15.05 -7.99
C HIS A 94 -6.19 14.65 -6.50
N ALA A 95 -6.94 15.28 -5.61
CA ALA A 95 -6.95 14.96 -4.19
C ALA A 95 -7.49 13.54 -3.92
N ILE A 96 -8.55 13.13 -4.61
CA ILE A 96 -9.13 11.78 -4.55
C ILE A 96 -8.09 10.72 -4.96
N MET A 97 -7.41 10.93 -6.08
CA MET A 97 -6.37 10.02 -6.57
C MET A 97 -5.19 9.95 -5.61
N THR A 98 -4.71 11.10 -5.13
CA THR A 98 -3.59 11.19 -4.18
C THR A 98 -3.92 10.46 -2.87
N ALA A 99 -5.13 10.61 -2.35
CA ALA A 99 -5.58 9.90 -1.15
C ALA A 99 -5.60 8.37 -1.37
N GLY A 100 -6.01 7.92 -2.54
CA GLY A 100 -5.97 6.50 -2.90
C GLY A 100 -4.56 5.91 -2.90
N PHE A 101 -3.58 6.65 -3.41
CA PHE A 101 -2.17 6.21 -3.42
C PHE A 101 -1.51 6.27 -2.04
N ALA A 102 -1.94 7.17 -1.16
CA ALA A 102 -1.31 7.38 0.14
C ALA A 102 -1.73 6.35 1.20
N THR A 103 -2.82 5.63 0.99
CA THR A 103 -3.43 4.72 1.97
C THR A 103 -3.42 3.27 1.50
N ILE A 104 -3.76 2.35 2.39
CA ILE A 104 -3.91 0.92 2.11
C ILE A 104 -5.36 0.49 2.39
N ALA A 105 -5.81 -0.55 1.70
CA ALA A 105 -7.12 -1.14 1.99
C ALA A 105 -7.09 -1.93 3.31
N GLY A 106 -8.16 -1.84 4.10
CA GLY A 106 -8.30 -2.58 5.35
C GLY A 106 -8.20 -4.11 5.17
N SER A 107 -8.68 -4.64 4.05
CA SER A 107 -8.57 -6.06 3.68
C SER A 107 -7.11 -6.50 3.48
N VAL A 108 -6.24 -5.61 3.02
CA VAL A 108 -4.83 -5.88 2.75
C VAL A 108 -3.96 -5.75 4.01
N LEU A 109 -4.41 -4.95 4.99
CA LEU A 109 -3.74 -4.77 6.28
C LEU A 109 -3.38 -6.10 6.94
N GLY A 110 -4.31 -7.06 6.89
CA GLY A 110 -4.10 -8.41 7.42
C GLY A 110 -2.93 -9.14 6.78
N ALA A 111 -2.70 -8.95 5.48
CA ALA A 111 -1.57 -9.54 4.77
C ALA A 111 -0.23 -9.01 5.32
N TYR A 112 -0.11 -7.69 5.52
CA TYR A 112 1.14 -7.10 6.05
C TYR A 112 1.40 -7.49 7.50
N ILE A 113 0.35 -7.60 8.33
CA ILE A 113 0.47 -8.14 9.69
C ILE A 113 1.00 -9.58 9.66
N SER A 114 0.54 -10.40 8.71
CA SER A 114 1.02 -11.79 8.57
C SER A 114 2.50 -11.89 8.18
N PHE A 115 3.05 -10.88 7.53
CA PHE A 115 4.48 -10.75 7.29
C PHE A 115 5.28 -10.37 8.54
N GLY A 116 4.61 -10.12 9.68
CA GLY A 116 5.27 -9.77 10.96
C GLY A 116 5.47 -8.28 11.17
N VAL A 117 4.86 -7.44 10.34
CA VAL A 117 4.86 -5.98 10.50
C VAL A 117 3.88 -5.59 11.61
N SER A 118 4.24 -4.58 12.41
CA SER A 118 3.41 -4.10 13.53
C SER A 118 2.07 -3.54 13.05
N SER A 119 0.97 -4.13 13.55
CA SER A 119 -0.39 -3.67 13.26
C SER A 119 -0.63 -2.23 13.72
N THR A 120 -0.05 -1.84 14.87
CA THR A 120 -0.17 -0.48 15.41
C THR A 120 0.42 0.55 14.45
N HIS A 121 1.63 0.30 13.93
CA HIS A 121 2.28 1.21 12.99
C HIS A 121 1.52 1.29 11.66
N LEU A 122 1.00 0.18 11.15
CA LEU A 122 0.22 0.15 9.91
C LEU A 122 -1.10 0.94 10.04
N LEU A 123 -1.84 0.73 11.13
CA LEU A 123 -3.08 1.48 11.39
C LEU A 123 -2.81 2.97 11.56
N THR A 124 -1.79 3.32 12.35
CA THR A 124 -1.41 4.73 12.54
C THR A 124 -1.00 5.38 11.22
N ALA A 125 -0.20 4.68 10.40
CA ALA A 125 0.21 5.17 9.08
C ALA A 125 -1.01 5.44 8.18
N SER A 126 -1.97 4.51 8.13
CA SER A 126 -3.19 4.67 7.32
C SER A 126 -4.03 5.87 7.77
N VAL A 127 -4.21 6.06 9.09
CA VAL A 127 -4.97 7.20 9.63
C VAL A 127 -4.24 8.53 9.35
N MET A 128 -2.92 8.57 9.51
CA MET A 128 -2.11 9.77 9.25
C MET A 128 -2.04 10.13 7.76
N SER A 129 -2.05 9.13 6.89
CA SER A 129 -1.95 9.33 5.44
C SER A 129 -3.15 10.07 4.86
N ALA A 130 -4.34 9.91 5.42
CA ALA A 130 -5.54 10.55 4.90
C ALA A 130 -5.46 12.10 4.94
N PRO A 131 -5.23 12.78 6.07
CA PRO A 131 -5.06 14.22 6.08
C PRO A 131 -3.78 14.67 5.36
N ALA A 132 -2.69 13.91 5.46
CA ALA A 132 -1.44 14.24 4.80
C ALA A 132 -1.59 14.26 3.27
N SER A 133 -2.32 13.31 2.70
CA SER A 133 -2.58 13.25 1.26
C SER A 133 -3.36 14.45 0.75
N LEU A 134 -4.36 14.92 1.50
CA LEU A 134 -5.11 16.13 1.13
C LEU A 134 -4.22 17.36 1.18
N ALA A 135 -3.40 17.49 2.23
CA ALA A 135 -2.47 18.63 2.35
C ALA A 135 -1.48 18.67 1.17
N VAL A 136 -0.85 17.54 0.85
CA VAL A 136 0.08 17.42 -0.28
C VAL A 136 -0.63 17.67 -1.60
N ALA A 137 -1.82 17.08 -1.81
CA ALA A 137 -2.59 17.28 -3.04
C ALA A 137 -2.91 18.77 -3.30
N LYS A 138 -3.29 19.50 -2.26
CA LYS A 138 -3.60 20.94 -2.39
C LYS A 138 -2.36 21.82 -2.53
N LEU A 139 -1.20 21.37 -2.05
CA LEU A 139 0.07 22.04 -2.33
C LEU A 139 0.48 21.90 -3.81
N PHE A 140 0.26 20.73 -4.41
CA PHE A 140 0.58 20.48 -5.82
C PHE A 140 -0.44 21.07 -6.78
N TRP A 141 -1.73 20.97 -6.43
CA TRP A 141 -2.82 21.46 -7.26
C TRP A 141 -3.86 22.19 -6.40
N PRO A 142 -3.65 23.49 -6.12
CA PRO A 142 -4.56 24.30 -5.32
C PRO A 142 -5.97 24.37 -5.95
N GLU A 143 -7.00 24.48 -5.12
CA GLU A 143 -8.35 24.67 -5.58
C GLU A 143 -8.57 26.11 -6.06
N THR A 144 -8.96 26.26 -7.30
CA THR A 144 -9.27 27.56 -7.92
C THR A 144 -10.75 27.71 -8.27
N GLU A 145 -11.50 26.61 -8.24
CA GLU A 145 -12.92 26.56 -8.55
C GLU A 145 -13.74 26.31 -7.28
N LYS A 146 -14.99 26.74 -7.28
CA LYS A 146 -15.91 26.43 -6.17
C LYS A 146 -16.48 25.03 -6.36
N SER A 147 -16.39 24.19 -5.33
CA SER A 147 -17.03 22.90 -5.32
C SER A 147 -18.55 23.04 -5.54
N LYS A 148 -19.08 22.26 -6.47
CA LYS A 148 -20.52 22.25 -6.81
C LYS A 148 -21.33 21.32 -5.91
N ILE A 149 -20.64 20.53 -5.07
CA ILE A 149 -21.24 19.48 -4.29
C ILE A 149 -21.38 19.93 -2.84
N THR A 150 -22.62 19.89 -2.33
CA THR A 150 -22.92 20.25 -0.96
C THR A 150 -22.63 19.10 0.00
N LEU A 151 -22.32 19.42 1.25
CA LEU A 151 -22.08 18.44 2.31
C LEU A 151 -23.23 17.41 2.43
N LYS A 152 -24.48 17.89 2.35
CA LYS A 152 -25.67 17.03 2.47
C LYS A 152 -25.74 15.97 1.35
N ASN A 153 -25.29 16.32 0.16
CA ASN A 153 -25.28 15.40 -0.98
C ASN A 153 -24.10 14.42 -0.86
N ALA A 154 -22.89 14.91 -0.63
CA ALA A 154 -21.71 14.05 -0.48
C ALA A 154 -21.86 12.99 0.62
N MET A 155 -22.60 13.29 1.69
CA MET A 155 -22.83 12.39 2.82
C MET A 155 -23.90 11.30 2.57
N LYS A 156 -24.57 11.29 1.42
CA LYS A 156 -25.50 10.22 1.03
C LYS A 156 -24.70 9.05 0.46
N MET A 157 -24.31 8.14 1.33
CA MET A 157 -23.64 6.89 0.95
C MET A 157 -24.70 5.80 0.72
N GLU A 158 -24.54 5.05 -0.35
CA GLU A 158 -25.38 3.88 -0.60
C GLU A 158 -25.05 2.77 0.43
N ILE A 159 -26.09 2.11 0.89
CA ILE A 159 -25.97 0.90 1.72
C ILE A 159 -25.76 -0.26 0.74
N GLY A 160 -24.83 -1.16 1.02
CA GLY A 160 -24.56 -2.30 0.14
C GLY A 160 -25.80 -3.18 -0.10
N ASP A 161 -25.80 -3.93 -1.20
CA ASP A 161 -26.94 -4.73 -1.70
C ASP A 161 -27.24 -6.00 -0.88
N SER A 162 -26.49 -6.29 0.19
CA SER A 162 -26.68 -7.49 1.02
C SER A 162 -28.00 -7.42 1.81
N ARG A 163 -28.77 -8.51 1.79
CA ARG A 163 -30.10 -8.60 2.45
C ARG A 163 -30.00 -8.93 3.94
N ASN A 164 -28.94 -9.58 4.37
CA ASN A 164 -28.70 -9.97 5.75
C ASN A 164 -27.21 -10.05 6.10
N LEU A 165 -26.91 -10.16 7.38
CA LEU A 165 -25.53 -10.17 7.90
C LEU A 165 -24.73 -11.39 7.40
N LEU A 166 -25.37 -12.56 7.26
CA LEU A 166 -24.69 -13.76 6.78
C LEU A 166 -24.35 -13.65 5.31
N GLU A 167 -25.23 -13.06 4.52
CA GLU A 167 -24.98 -12.77 3.09
C GLU A 167 -23.82 -11.78 2.96
N ALA A 168 -23.79 -10.72 3.75
CA ALA A 168 -22.67 -9.77 3.78
C ALA A 168 -21.34 -10.47 4.16
N ALA A 169 -21.36 -11.36 5.14
CA ALA A 169 -20.20 -12.15 5.52
C ALA A 169 -19.71 -13.05 4.38
N THR A 170 -20.64 -13.74 3.70
CA THR A 170 -20.32 -14.63 2.57
C THR A 170 -19.79 -13.84 1.38
N GLN A 171 -20.36 -12.69 1.06
CA GLN A 171 -19.87 -11.79 0.01
C GLN A 171 -18.46 -11.30 0.34
N GLY A 172 -18.21 -10.89 1.59
CA GLY A 172 -16.89 -10.47 2.05
C GLY A 172 -15.84 -11.60 1.94
N ALA A 173 -16.21 -12.82 2.31
CA ALA A 173 -15.34 -13.98 2.15
C ALA A 173 -15.07 -14.27 0.66
N SER A 174 -16.10 -14.25 -0.18
CA SER A 174 -15.97 -14.50 -1.63
C SER A 174 -15.15 -13.42 -2.34
N SER A 175 -15.30 -12.15 -1.96
CA SER A 175 -14.53 -11.04 -2.54
C SER A 175 -13.03 -11.11 -2.20
N SER A 176 -12.65 -11.83 -1.15
CA SER A 176 -11.25 -12.05 -0.80
C SER A 176 -10.51 -13.00 -1.77
N ILE A 177 -11.23 -13.89 -2.47
CA ILE A 177 -10.62 -14.87 -3.40
C ILE A 177 -9.85 -14.18 -4.53
N PRO A 178 -10.47 -13.28 -5.34
CA PRO A 178 -9.73 -12.58 -6.38
C PRO A 178 -8.62 -11.69 -5.81
N LEU A 179 -8.80 -11.11 -4.61
CA LEU A 179 -7.78 -10.30 -3.95
C LEU A 179 -6.54 -11.15 -3.65
N VAL A 180 -6.71 -12.30 -3.01
CA VAL A 180 -5.61 -13.22 -2.68
C VAL A 180 -4.95 -13.78 -3.93
N ALA A 181 -5.75 -14.15 -4.94
CA ALA A 181 -5.23 -14.62 -6.22
C ALA A 181 -4.35 -13.55 -6.88
N ASN A 182 -4.83 -12.30 -6.95
CA ASN A 182 -4.08 -11.18 -7.49
C ASN A 182 -2.78 -10.90 -6.71
N ILE A 183 -2.82 -10.91 -5.38
CA ILE A 183 -1.62 -10.76 -4.54
C ILE A 183 -0.59 -11.85 -4.88
N THR A 184 -1.03 -13.10 -4.92
CA THR A 184 -0.15 -14.25 -5.18
C THR A 184 0.46 -14.20 -6.57
N VAL A 185 -0.35 -13.96 -7.60
CA VAL A 185 0.11 -13.90 -9.00
C VAL A 185 1.06 -12.72 -9.20
N ASN A 186 0.72 -11.54 -8.67
CA ASN A 186 1.58 -10.37 -8.77
C ASN A 186 2.92 -10.58 -8.05
N LEU A 187 2.90 -11.20 -6.86
CA LEU A 187 4.14 -11.49 -6.13
C LEU A 187 5.06 -12.41 -6.94
N ILE A 188 4.50 -13.48 -7.52
CA ILE A 188 5.26 -14.41 -8.38
C ILE A 188 5.81 -13.69 -9.60
N ALA A 189 4.97 -12.93 -10.31
CA ALA A 189 5.35 -12.23 -11.53
C ALA A 189 6.47 -11.20 -11.27
N PHE A 190 6.30 -10.37 -10.24
CA PHE A 190 7.28 -9.32 -9.94
C PHE A 190 8.59 -9.88 -9.38
N LEU A 191 8.56 -10.93 -8.57
CA LEU A 191 9.81 -11.62 -8.14
C LEU A 191 10.54 -12.26 -9.33
N ALA A 192 9.81 -12.82 -10.30
CA ALA A 192 10.40 -13.36 -11.51
C ALA A 192 11.02 -12.26 -12.39
N LEU A 193 10.31 -11.14 -12.59
CA LEU A 193 10.81 -9.97 -13.30
C LEU A 193 12.06 -9.39 -12.65
N LEU A 194 12.03 -9.24 -11.31
CA LEU A 194 13.19 -8.78 -10.55
C LEU A 194 14.41 -9.70 -10.74
N SER A 195 14.19 -11.01 -10.67
CA SER A 195 15.25 -11.99 -10.90
C SER A 195 15.81 -11.91 -12.33
N PHE A 196 14.94 -11.71 -13.33
CA PHE A 196 15.36 -11.49 -14.73
C PHE A 196 16.17 -10.22 -14.89
N MET A 197 15.69 -9.10 -14.35
CA MET A 197 16.41 -7.81 -14.39
C MET A 197 17.79 -7.91 -13.72
N ASN A 198 17.86 -8.53 -12.55
CA ASN A 198 19.11 -8.73 -11.84
C ASN A 198 20.10 -9.60 -12.61
N SER A 199 19.61 -10.64 -13.27
CA SER A 199 20.46 -11.48 -14.13
C SER A 199 21.04 -10.68 -15.31
N GLY A 200 20.23 -9.84 -15.95
CA GLY A 200 20.67 -8.95 -17.03
C GLY A 200 21.66 -7.89 -16.55
N LEU A 201 21.38 -7.24 -15.41
CA LEU A 201 22.26 -6.24 -14.83
C LEU A 201 23.59 -6.84 -14.36
N SER A 202 23.58 -8.01 -13.75
CA SER A 202 24.79 -8.72 -13.33
C SER A 202 25.62 -9.15 -14.54
N TRP A 203 24.98 -9.62 -15.64
CA TRP A 203 25.67 -9.91 -16.89
C TRP A 203 26.33 -8.67 -17.49
N PHE A 204 25.62 -7.55 -17.53
CA PHE A 204 26.16 -6.27 -17.98
C PHE A 204 27.28 -5.78 -17.05
N GLY A 205 27.10 -5.86 -15.74
CA GLY A 205 28.10 -5.49 -14.75
C GLY A 205 29.40 -6.29 -14.86
N ASN A 206 29.30 -7.58 -15.18
CA ASN A 206 30.47 -8.43 -15.41
C ASN A 206 31.34 -7.95 -16.60
N MET A 207 30.79 -7.23 -17.57
CA MET A 207 31.58 -6.64 -18.67
C MET A 207 32.49 -5.50 -18.18
N PHE A 208 32.22 -4.92 -17.02
CA PHE A 208 32.95 -3.82 -16.39
C PHE A 208 33.61 -4.24 -15.06
N ASP A 209 33.84 -5.52 -14.83
CA ASP A 209 34.36 -6.09 -13.58
C ASP A 209 33.55 -5.72 -12.32
N TYR A 210 32.23 -5.44 -12.50
CA TYR A 210 31.33 -5.08 -11.43
C TYR A 210 30.10 -6.03 -11.35
N PRO A 211 30.30 -7.30 -10.92
CA PRO A 211 29.23 -8.31 -10.91
C PRO A 211 28.11 -8.04 -9.88
N GLN A 212 28.31 -7.06 -8.98
CA GLN A 212 27.36 -6.70 -7.93
C GLN A 212 26.25 -5.77 -8.42
N LEU A 213 26.29 -5.36 -9.71
CA LEU A 213 25.27 -4.49 -10.30
C LEU A 213 23.92 -5.21 -10.26
N SER A 214 22.96 -4.62 -9.55
CA SER A 214 21.62 -5.15 -9.38
C SER A 214 20.60 -4.02 -9.36
N PHE A 215 19.33 -4.33 -9.59
CA PHE A 215 18.25 -3.38 -9.51
C PHE A 215 18.17 -2.77 -8.11
N GLU A 216 18.37 -3.59 -7.09
CA GLU A 216 18.38 -3.18 -5.69
C GLU A 216 19.47 -2.15 -5.40
N LEU A 217 20.64 -2.34 -5.98
CA LEU A 217 21.75 -1.41 -5.81
C LEU A 217 21.40 -0.04 -6.42
N ILE A 218 20.88 -0.04 -7.65
CA ILE A 218 20.44 1.18 -8.33
C ILE A 218 19.37 1.91 -7.50
N CYS A 219 18.33 1.21 -7.07
CA CYS A 219 17.29 1.78 -6.21
C CYS A 219 17.84 2.31 -4.89
N SER A 220 18.81 1.62 -4.28
CA SER A 220 19.44 2.07 -3.04
C SER A 220 20.04 3.47 -3.18
N TYR A 221 20.75 3.71 -4.27
CA TYR A 221 21.38 5.01 -4.52
C TYR A 221 20.37 6.09 -4.88
N ILE A 222 19.37 5.78 -5.71
CA ILE A 222 18.34 6.75 -6.14
C ILE A 222 17.47 7.18 -4.96
N PHE A 223 17.03 6.25 -4.12
CA PHE A 223 16.10 6.52 -3.02
C PHE A 223 16.76 6.78 -1.67
N MET A 224 18.09 6.60 -1.57
CA MET A 224 18.84 6.88 -0.33
C MET A 224 18.67 8.34 0.15
N PRO A 225 18.75 9.38 -0.69
CA PRO A 225 18.52 10.75 -0.24
C PRO A 225 17.11 10.95 0.33
N PHE A 226 16.09 10.35 -0.29
CA PHE A 226 14.72 10.41 0.22
C PHE A 226 14.57 9.70 1.56
N SER A 227 15.21 8.53 1.72
CA SER A 227 15.22 7.79 2.99
C SER A 227 15.87 8.62 4.11
N PHE A 228 16.99 9.26 3.83
CA PHE A 228 17.67 10.13 4.77
C PHE A 228 16.81 11.35 5.16
N MET A 229 16.17 12.00 4.19
CA MET A 229 15.26 13.13 4.43
C MET A 229 14.03 12.74 5.28
N MET A 230 13.59 11.48 5.23
CA MET A 230 12.54 10.96 6.11
C MET A 230 13.02 10.71 7.55
N GLY A 231 14.32 10.90 7.84
CA GLY A 231 14.89 10.75 9.18
C GLY A 231 15.42 9.35 9.48
N VAL A 232 15.67 8.54 8.45
CA VAL A 232 16.39 7.26 8.57
C VAL A 232 17.86 7.52 8.87
N ASP A 233 18.45 6.72 9.72
CA ASP A 233 19.88 6.79 9.99
C ASP A 233 20.70 6.58 8.71
N TRP A 234 21.79 7.32 8.52
CA TRP A 234 22.63 7.25 7.32
C TRP A 234 23.02 5.83 6.93
N GLN A 235 23.43 5.03 7.91
CA GLN A 235 23.81 3.63 7.69
C GLN A 235 22.67 2.77 7.16
N ASP A 236 21.44 3.03 7.59
CA ASP A 236 20.24 2.27 7.23
C ASP A 236 19.59 2.79 5.95
N SER A 237 19.94 4.01 5.48
CA SER A 237 19.29 4.71 4.38
C SER A 237 19.35 3.95 3.06
N PHE A 238 20.42 3.21 2.80
CA PHE A 238 20.53 2.36 1.61
C PHE A 238 19.54 1.18 1.64
N MET A 239 19.33 0.58 2.82
CA MET A 239 18.37 -0.52 2.97
C MET A 239 16.95 -0.04 2.80
N VAL A 240 16.61 1.09 3.41
CA VAL A 240 15.28 1.70 3.25
C VAL A 240 15.07 2.20 1.82
N GLY A 241 16.07 2.80 1.19
CA GLY A 241 16.03 3.20 -0.22
C GLY A 241 15.73 2.03 -1.17
N ARG A 242 16.32 0.85 -0.91
CA ARG A 242 16.01 -0.38 -1.62
C ARG A 242 14.54 -0.79 -1.48
N LEU A 243 13.99 -0.73 -0.27
CA LEU A 243 12.58 -1.04 -0.01
C LEU A 243 11.62 -0.08 -0.70
N ILE A 244 11.96 1.22 -0.73
CA ILE A 244 11.19 2.23 -1.47
C ILE A 244 11.23 1.94 -2.97
N GLY A 245 12.38 1.52 -3.49
CA GLY A 245 12.52 1.08 -4.87
C GLY A 245 11.59 -0.09 -5.20
N TYR A 246 11.57 -1.14 -4.39
CA TYR A 246 10.64 -2.25 -4.56
C TYR A 246 9.18 -1.82 -4.56
N LYS A 247 8.80 -0.95 -3.61
CA LYS A 247 7.44 -0.40 -3.56
C LYS A 247 7.09 0.35 -4.84
N THR A 248 7.97 1.25 -5.29
CA THR A 248 7.69 2.17 -6.40
C THR A 248 7.57 1.44 -7.74
N PHE A 249 8.50 0.53 -8.03
CA PHE A 249 8.57 -0.13 -9.34
C PHE A 249 7.74 -1.42 -9.42
N PHE A 250 7.58 -2.12 -8.31
CA PHE A 250 6.80 -3.34 -8.27
C PHE A 250 5.50 -3.11 -7.50
N ASN A 251 5.51 -3.39 -6.19
CA ASN A 251 4.40 -3.12 -5.30
C ASN A 251 4.85 -3.16 -3.83
N GLU A 252 3.96 -2.74 -2.96
CA GLU A 252 4.17 -2.74 -1.51
C GLU A 252 4.26 -4.15 -0.91
N PHE A 253 3.65 -5.18 -1.51
CA PHE A 253 3.75 -6.55 -1.01
C PHE A 253 5.17 -7.08 -1.08
N VAL A 254 5.86 -6.86 -2.22
CA VAL A 254 7.28 -7.21 -2.38
C VAL A 254 8.13 -6.47 -1.37
N ALA A 255 7.86 -5.17 -1.18
CA ALA A 255 8.62 -4.35 -0.23
C ALA A 255 8.43 -4.83 1.22
N TYR A 256 7.19 -5.13 1.64
CA TYR A 256 6.90 -5.65 2.98
C TYR A 256 7.42 -7.08 3.19
N GLU A 257 7.44 -7.92 2.17
CA GLU A 257 8.06 -9.25 2.25
C GLU A 257 9.57 -9.12 2.54
N HIS A 258 10.27 -8.23 1.84
CA HIS A 258 11.67 -7.95 2.12
C HIS A 258 11.90 -7.30 3.50
N LEU A 259 11.04 -6.35 3.90
CA LEU A 259 11.09 -5.78 5.25
C LEU A 259 10.92 -6.86 6.32
N SER A 260 9.99 -7.80 6.12
CA SER A 260 9.77 -8.94 7.01
C SER A 260 11.03 -9.79 7.21
N GLN A 261 11.80 -10.02 6.15
CA GLN A 261 13.06 -10.76 6.24
C GLN A 261 14.06 -10.02 7.14
N LEU A 262 14.18 -8.70 6.99
CA LEU A 262 15.07 -7.87 7.81
C LEU A 262 14.61 -7.85 9.28
N ILE A 263 13.31 -7.75 9.54
CA ILE A 263 12.72 -7.84 10.89
C ILE A 263 13.06 -9.19 11.54
N ASN A 264 12.92 -10.29 10.79
CA ASN A 264 13.19 -11.63 11.30
C ASN A 264 14.69 -11.82 11.59
N LEU A 265 15.59 -11.33 10.74
CA LEU A 265 17.02 -11.36 10.98
C LEU A 265 17.39 -10.59 12.26
N ARG A 266 16.80 -9.41 12.48
CA ARG A 266 17.00 -8.66 13.72
C ARG A 266 16.50 -9.42 14.95
N LYS A 267 15.32 -10.04 14.88
CA LYS A 267 14.73 -10.83 15.98
C LYS A 267 15.56 -12.07 16.34
N GLN A 268 16.27 -12.64 15.38
CA GLN A 268 17.19 -13.76 15.61
C GLN A 268 18.47 -13.34 16.34
N ALA A 269 18.65 -12.05 16.63
CA ALA A 269 19.78 -11.48 17.35
C ALA A 269 21.16 -11.87 16.77
N GLY A 270 21.26 -12.03 15.45
CA GLY A 270 22.49 -12.26 14.73
C GLY A 270 23.38 -10.99 14.69
N PRO A 271 24.62 -11.09 14.23
CA PRO A 271 25.50 -9.94 14.10
C PRO A 271 24.91 -8.94 13.08
N LYS A 272 24.96 -7.63 13.43
CA LYS A 272 24.43 -6.56 12.55
C LYS A 272 25.20 -6.49 11.23
N PHE A 273 26.47 -6.81 11.24
CA PHE A 273 27.36 -6.84 10.06
C PHE A 273 27.97 -8.22 9.87
N VAL A 274 27.87 -8.76 8.66
CA VAL A 274 28.52 -10.01 8.23
C VAL A 274 29.33 -9.69 6.97
N ASN A 275 30.63 -9.94 7.01
CA ASN A 275 31.56 -9.65 5.91
C ASN A 275 31.41 -8.21 5.35
N GLY A 276 31.25 -7.23 6.23
CA GLY A 276 31.07 -5.82 5.84
C GLY A 276 29.68 -5.46 5.33
N THR A 277 28.79 -6.43 5.18
CA THR A 277 27.41 -6.21 4.73
C THR A 277 26.46 -6.16 5.92
N GLN A 278 25.67 -5.10 6.00
CA GLN A 278 24.64 -4.94 7.03
C GLN A 278 23.48 -5.90 6.79
N GLN A 279 23.06 -6.62 7.83
CA GLN A 279 22.04 -7.66 7.76
C GLN A 279 20.62 -7.15 8.11
N TYR A 280 20.50 -6.16 8.99
CA TYR A 280 19.24 -5.57 9.42
C TYR A 280 19.42 -4.12 9.85
N MET A 281 18.32 -3.38 9.88
CA MET A 281 18.28 -1.97 10.27
C MET A 281 17.91 -1.78 11.74
N SER A 282 18.07 -0.56 12.25
CA SER A 282 17.62 -0.17 13.58
C SER A 282 16.09 -0.20 13.70
N ILE A 283 15.57 -0.32 14.94
CA ILE A 283 14.11 -0.31 15.19
C ILE A 283 13.47 0.99 14.69
N ARG A 284 14.19 2.12 14.86
CA ARG A 284 13.74 3.43 14.35
C ARG A 284 13.62 3.43 12.84
N SER A 285 14.64 2.97 12.14
CA SER A 285 14.65 2.88 10.67
C SER A 285 13.59 1.90 10.14
N GLU A 286 13.37 0.77 10.84
CA GLU A 286 12.32 -0.20 10.56
C GLU A 286 10.93 0.43 10.69
N THR A 287 10.71 1.22 11.74
CA THR A 287 9.44 1.95 11.93
C THR A 287 9.22 2.96 10.81
N ILE A 288 10.20 3.81 10.49
CA ILE A 288 10.11 4.78 9.40
C ILE A 288 9.84 4.07 8.07
N ALA A 289 10.56 2.98 7.78
CA ALA A 289 10.33 2.18 6.59
C ALA A 289 8.90 1.63 6.53
N THR A 290 8.36 1.14 7.65
CA THR A 290 6.97 0.66 7.74
C THR A 290 5.97 1.74 7.35
N TYR A 291 6.15 2.97 7.82
CA TYR A 291 5.30 4.11 7.43
C TYR A 291 5.49 4.50 5.97
N ALA A 292 6.74 4.56 5.49
CA ALA A 292 7.04 4.93 4.11
C ALA A 292 6.48 3.92 3.09
N LEU A 293 6.42 2.64 3.45
CA LEU A 293 5.88 1.59 2.61
C LEU A 293 4.34 1.54 2.64
N CYS A 294 3.69 2.15 3.63
CA CYS A 294 2.24 2.15 3.77
C CYS A 294 1.60 3.01 2.67
N GLY A 295 0.92 2.38 1.72
CA GLY A 295 0.21 3.04 0.62
C GLY A 295 0.46 2.38 -0.73
N PHE A 296 -0.49 2.55 -1.64
CA PHE A 296 -0.48 1.99 -2.99
C PHE A 296 0.29 2.84 -4.03
N ALA A 297 1.25 3.63 -3.59
CA ALA A 297 2.03 4.50 -4.48
C ALA A 297 3.07 3.70 -5.28
N ASN A 298 2.64 3.06 -6.38
CA ASN A 298 3.47 2.34 -7.33
C ASN A 298 2.93 2.50 -8.77
N PHE A 299 3.76 2.18 -9.77
CA PHE A 299 3.37 2.31 -11.18
C PHE A 299 2.19 1.42 -11.57
N GLY A 300 2.07 0.24 -10.98
CA GLY A 300 0.93 -0.66 -11.23
C GLY A 300 -0.38 -0.06 -10.74
N SER A 301 -0.38 0.53 -9.55
CA SER A 301 -1.56 1.17 -8.95
C SER A 301 -2.03 2.38 -9.74
N LEU A 302 -1.11 3.11 -10.43
CA LEU A 302 -1.49 4.20 -11.31
C LEU A 302 -2.46 3.73 -12.41
N GLY A 303 -2.12 2.61 -13.09
CA GLY A 303 -3.00 2.01 -14.09
C GLY A 303 -4.35 1.56 -13.52
N ILE A 304 -4.35 1.00 -12.28
CA ILE A 304 -5.57 0.56 -11.60
C ILE A 304 -6.50 1.74 -11.30
N VAL A 305 -5.97 2.85 -10.78
CA VAL A 305 -6.77 4.04 -10.45
C VAL A 305 -7.33 4.69 -11.71
N ILE A 306 -6.53 4.84 -12.77
CA ILE A 306 -7.00 5.38 -14.06
C ILE A 306 -8.12 4.50 -14.61
N GLY A 307 -7.93 3.17 -14.66
CA GLY A 307 -8.94 2.23 -15.15
C GLY A 307 -10.21 2.18 -14.29
N GLY A 308 -10.10 2.40 -12.98
CA GLY A 308 -11.22 2.44 -12.05
C GLY A 308 -12.08 3.72 -12.16
N LEU A 309 -11.43 4.86 -12.37
CA LEU A 309 -12.11 6.16 -12.50
C LEU A 309 -12.65 6.44 -13.91
N SER A 310 -12.15 5.74 -14.95
CA SER A 310 -12.59 5.93 -16.33
C SER A 310 -13.90 5.17 -16.68
N LYS A 311 -14.41 4.34 -15.79
CA LYS A 311 -15.68 3.60 -15.92
C LYS A 311 -16.83 4.35 -15.23
#